data_e204938cb4ffa987780816b0f88dc315
#
_entry.id   e204938cb4ffa987780816b0f88dc315
#
_cell.length_a   1.000
_cell.length_b   1.000
_cell.length_c   1.000
_cell.angle_alpha   90.00
_cell.angle_beta   90.00
_cell.angle_gamma   90.00
#
_symmetry.space_group_name_H-M   'P 1'
#
loop_
_entity.id
_entity.type
_entity.pdbx_description
1 polymer ?
#
loop_
_entity_poly.entity_id
_entity_poly.type
_entity_poly.pdbx_seq_one_letter_code
_entity_poly.pdbx_strand_id
1 'polypeptide(L)'
;HLWSLGDRFSNIRARYKQYRQNIRNEKLAELEIRRQNREEARVVLEAEKAENALKQKLVERLERFSRNMKSIVFQINKRYITKKRAPLRFVDNITESGECLIKNDDAPTDKDYLILLYVEGEDVSQRLNNPICLDDKTDIGYPKNFQPQNIFDASDYIIDRLAIMFDKERKLKK
;
A
#
# COMPACT_ATOMS: atom_id res chain seq x y z
N HIS A 1 23.68 25.72 -71.72
CA HIS A 1 22.68 24.72 -71.87
C HIS A 1 21.37 25.12 -71.24
N LEU A 2 20.48 25.46 -72.15
CA LEU A 2 19.11 25.74 -71.73
C LEU A 2 18.33 24.42 -71.71
N TRP A 3 17.84 24.06 -70.59
CA TRP A 3 16.89 22.95 -70.44
C TRP A 3 15.64 23.27 -71.26
N SER A 4 15.11 22.28 -71.97
CA SER A 4 13.86 22.46 -72.68
C SER A 4 12.71 22.75 -71.71
N LEU A 5 11.65 23.36 -72.21
CA LEU A 5 10.47 23.67 -71.41
C LEU A 5 9.89 22.38 -70.81
N GLY A 6 9.88 21.27 -71.58
CA GLY A 6 9.43 19.98 -71.10
C GLY A 6 10.23 19.44 -69.92
N ASP A 7 11.57 19.64 -69.97
CA ASP A 7 12.45 19.20 -68.89
C ASP A 7 12.19 20.01 -67.60
N ARG A 8 11.98 21.34 -67.75
CA ARG A 8 11.65 22.20 -66.64
C ARG A 8 10.31 21.82 -65.99
N PHE A 9 9.30 21.56 -66.77
CA PHE A 9 8.01 21.09 -66.24
C PHE A 9 8.10 19.71 -65.60
N SER A 10 8.86 18.80 -66.18
CA SER A 10 9.12 17.49 -65.59
C SER A 10 9.79 17.62 -64.23
N ASN A 11 10.77 18.50 -64.06
CA ASN A 11 11.43 18.79 -62.81
C ASN A 11 10.48 19.37 -61.76
N ILE A 12 9.62 20.30 -62.15
CA ILE A 12 8.62 20.89 -61.28
C ILE A 12 7.65 19.85 -60.79
N ARG A 13 7.16 18.95 -61.68
CA ARG A 13 6.28 17.86 -61.35
C ARG A 13 6.95 16.88 -60.35
N ALA A 14 8.22 16.55 -60.60
CA ALA A 14 8.96 15.66 -59.73
C ALA A 14 9.13 16.23 -58.33
N ARG A 15 9.45 17.53 -58.22
CA ARG A 15 9.55 18.24 -56.95
C ARG A 15 8.23 18.31 -56.22
N TYR A 16 7.13 18.56 -56.93
CA TYR A 16 5.80 18.61 -56.34
C TYR A 16 5.36 17.25 -55.84
N LYS A 17 5.63 16.23 -56.62
CA LYS A 17 5.35 14.83 -56.23
C LYS A 17 6.12 14.44 -54.97
N GLN A 18 7.39 14.82 -54.91
CA GLN A 18 8.27 14.61 -53.75
C GLN A 18 7.74 15.34 -52.52
N TYR A 19 7.33 16.59 -52.69
CA TYR A 19 6.75 17.40 -51.63
C TYR A 19 5.47 16.77 -51.07
N ARG A 20 4.56 16.31 -51.91
CA ARG A 20 3.35 15.61 -51.47
C ARG A 20 3.67 14.32 -50.77
N GLN A 21 4.66 13.59 -51.22
CA GLN A 21 5.10 12.36 -50.60
C GLN A 21 5.67 12.60 -49.19
N ASN A 22 6.45 13.66 -49.06
CA ASN A 22 7.02 14.08 -47.77
C ASN A 22 5.90 14.42 -46.77
N ILE A 23 4.89 15.18 -47.21
CA ILE A 23 3.74 15.52 -46.36
C ILE A 23 3.00 14.27 -45.91
N ARG A 24 2.78 13.30 -46.81
CA ARG A 24 2.16 12.02 -46.46
C ARG A 24 2.99 11.25 -45.42
N ASN A 25 4.30 11.21 -45.63
CA ASN A 25 5.23 10.54 -44.73
C ASN A 25 5.23 11.19 -43.36
N GLU A 26 5.22 12.50 -43.29
CA GLU A 26 5.11 13.23 -42.02
C GLU A 26 3.81 12.94 -41.30
N LYS A 27 2.68 12.93 -42.00
CA LYS A 27 1.37 12.62 -41.42
C LYS A 27 1.32 11.18 -40.90
N LEU A 28 1.87 10.23 -41.66
CA LEU A 28 1.93 8.84 -41.22
C LEU A 28 2.84 8.68 -40.00
N ALA A 29 3.95 9.38 -39.96
CA ALA A 29 4.85 9.39 -38.81
C ALA A 29 4.16 9.97 -37.57
N GLU A 30 3.44 11.08 -37.69
CA GLU A 30 2.66 11.65 -36.61
C GLU A 30 1.59 10.71 -36.09
N LEU A 31 0.85 10.06 -36.98
CA LEU A 31 -0.17 9.09 -36.62
C LEU A 31 0.43 7.89 -35.88
N GLU A 32 1.59 7.43 -36.32
CA GLU A 32 2.30 6.32 -35.66
C GLU A 32 2.78 6.71 -34.27
N ILE A 33 3.33 7.92 -34.11
CA ILE A 33 3.73 8.45 -32.81
C ILE A 33 2.53 8.56 -31.85
N ARG A 34 1.41 9.08 -32.35
CA ARG A 34 0.17 9.16 -31.54
C ARG A 34 -0.34 7.77 -31.14
N ARG A 35 -0.27 6.82 -32.05
CA ARG A 35 -0.65 5.43 -31.78
C ARG A 35 0.23 4.83 -30.69
N GLN A 36 1.55 5.00 -30.81
CA GLN A 36 2.49 4.51 -29.82
C GLN A 36 2.27 5.17 -28.46
N ASN A 37 2.05 6.47 -28.43
CA ASN A 37 1.80 7.21 -27.17
C ASN A 37 0.51 6.74 -26.51
N ARG A 38 -0.55 6.47 -27.28
CA ARG A 38 -1.80 5.91 -26.74
C ARG A 38 -1.59 4.52 -26.18
N GLU A 39 -0.83 3.69 -26.89
CA GLU A 39 -0.53 2.32 -26.46
C GLU A 39 0.30 2.31 -25.19
N GLU A 40 1.32 3.15 -25.09
CA GLU A 40 2.11 3.32 -23.87
C GLU A 40 1.26 3.80 -22.70
N ALA A 41 0.40 4.80 -22.94
CA ALA A 41 -0.53 5.30 -21.92
C ALA A 41 -1.50 4.22 -21.47
N ARG A 42 -2.01 3.39 -22.39
CA ARG A 42 -2.89 2.27 -22.07
C ARG A 42 -2.19 1.23 -21.20
N VAL A 43 -0.95 0.87 -21.56
CA VAL A 43 -0.16 -0.10 -20.80
C VAL A 43 0.12 0.42 -19.38
N VAL A 44 0.50 1.68 -19.24
CA VAL A 44 0.73 2.32 -17.93
C VAL A 44 -0.56 2.31 -17.09
N LEU A 45 -1.69 2.68 -17.71
CA LEU A 45 -2.97 2.69 -17.01
C LEU A 45 -3.39 1.30 -16.54
N GLU A 46 -3.22 0.28 -17.38
CA GLU A 46 -3.51 -1.11 -17.02
C GLU A 46 -2.61 -1.60 -15.88
N ALA A 47 -1.33 -1.25 -15.91
CA ALA A 47 -0.39 -1.59 -14.85
C ALA A 47 -0.78 -0.93 -13.52
N GLU A 48 -1.18 0.35 -13.55
CA GLU A 48 -1.68 1.05 -12.36
C GLU A 48 -2.95 0.42 -11.81
N LYS A 49 -3.89 0.07 -12.67
CA LYS A 49 -5.13 -0.61 -12.25
C LYS A 49 -4.85 -1.96 -11.62
N ALA A 50 -3.93 -2.73 -12.19
CA ALA A 50 -3.53 -4.02 -11.64
C ALA A 50 -2.86 -3.86 -10.27
N GLU A 51 -1.97 -2.89 -10.12
CA GLU A 51 -1.33 -2.58 -8.84
C GLU A 51 -2.34 -2.14 -7.79
N ASN A 52 -3.27 -1.25 -8.15
CA ASN A 52 -4.33 -0.79 -7.26
C ASN A 52 -5.26 -1.92 -6.82
N ALA A 53 -5.57 -2.86 -7.73
CA ALA A 53 -6.36 -4.03 -7.41
C ALA A 53 -5.65 -4.93 -6.39
N LEU A 54 -4.34 -5.13 -6.52
CA LEU A 54 -3.54 -5.89 -5.55
C LEU A 54 -3.49 -5.18 -4.19
N LYS A 55 -3.31 -3.87 -4.17
CA LYS A 55 -3.35 -3.06 -2.95
C LYS A 55 -4.70 -3.20 -2.24
N GLN A 56 -5.80 -3.16 -3.00
CA GLN A 56 -7.13 -3.32 -2.46
C GLN A 56 -7.34 -4.70 -1.83
N LYS A 57 -6.84 -5.76 -2.46
CA LYS A 57 -6.87 -7.11 -1.89
C LYS A 57 -6.10 -7.20 -0.58
N LEU A 58 -4.95 -6.54 -0.50
CA LEU A 58 -4.17 -6.50 0.73
C LEU A 58 -4.93 -5.76 1.85
N VAL A 59 -5.55 -4.63 1.53
CA VAL A 59 -6.40 -3.89 2.47
C VAL A 59 -7.54 -4.78 2.97
N GLU A 60 -8.24 -5.47 2.09
CA GLU A 60 -9.32 -6.38 2.45
C GLU A 60 -8.87 -7.52 3.37
N ARG A 61 -7.69 -8.07 3.11
CA ARG A 61 -7.09 -9.12 3.96
C ARG A 61 -6.83 -8.61 5.38
N LEU A 62 -6.31 -7.40 5.51
CA LEU A 62 -5.91 -6.84 6.79
C LEU A 62 -7.05 -6.15 7.54
N GLU A 63 -8.08 -5.72 6.83
CA GLU A 63 -9.18 -4.95 7.40
C GLU A 63 -9.92 -5.67 8.54
N ARG A 64 -10.13 -6.97 8.41
CA ARG A 64 -10.79 -7.78 9.44
C ARG A 64 -9.99 -7.80 10.73
N PHE A 65 -8.68 -7.94 10.61
CA PHE A 65 -7.77 -7.88 11.77
C PHE A 65 -7.76 -6.49 12.39
N SER A 66 -7.74 -5.45 11.57
CA SER A 66 -7.78 -4.06 12.03
C SER A 66 -9.05 -3.74 12.80
N ARG A 67 -10.21 -4.09 12.28
CA ARG A 67 -11.50 -3.89 12.94
C ARG A 67 -11.56 -4.63 14.27
N ASN A 68 -11.05 -5.85 14.29
CA ASN A 68 -10.99 -6.65 15.50
C ASN A 68 -10.08 -6.01 16.54
N MET A 69 -8.89 -5.59 16.15
CA MET A 69 -7.95 -4.91 17.04
C MET A 69 -8.53 -3.62 17.60
N LYS A 70 -9.19 -2.82 16.76
CA LYS A 70 -9.89 -1.60 17.18
C LYS A 70 -10.98 -1.90 18.22
N SER A 71 -11.75 -2.94 18.01
CA SER A 71 -12.80 -3.38 18.94
C SER A 71 -12.19 -3.81 20.29
N ILE A 72 -11.10 -4.55 20.28
CA ILE A 72 -10.38 -4.97 21.48
C ILE A 72 -9.90 -3.75 22.27
N VAL A 73 -9.29 -2.77 21.59
CA VAL A 73 -8.83 -1.52 22.23
C VAL A 73 -9.98 -0.79 22.90
N PHE A 74 -11.10 -0.67 22.20
CA PHE A 74 -12.30 -0.05 22.74
C PHE A 74 -12.80 -0.76 24.02
N GLN A 75 -12.89 -2.09 23.98
CA GLN A 75 -13.34 -2.90 25.11
C GLN A 75 -12.38 -2.80 26.30
N ILE A 76 -11.09 -2.82 26.05
CA ILE A 76 -10.05 -2.70 27.09
C ILE A 76 -10.10 -1.30 27.71
N ASN A 77 -10.22 -0.26 26.93
CA ASN A 77 -10.36 1.11 27.46
C ASN A 77 -11.58 1.26 28.34
N LYS A 78 -12.69 0.67 27.95
CA LYS A 78 -13.95 0.73 28.71
C LYS A 78 -13.87 0.00 30.04
N ARG A 79 -13.21 -1.18 30.08
CA ARG A 79 -13.23 -2.07 31.24
C ARG A 79 -12.07 -1.91 32.21
N TYR A 80 -10.88 -1.58 31.68
CA TYR A 80 -9.64 -1.63 32.46
C TYR A 80 -8.95 -0.28 32.65
N ILE A 81 -9.27 0.71 31.84
CA ILE A 81 -8.63 2.03 31.94
C ILE A 81 -9.44 2.92 32.88
N THR A 82 -8.77 3.40 33.92
CA THR A 82 -9.35 4.35 34.88
C THR A 82 -9.23 5.80 34.39
N LYS A 83 -9.97 6.72 35.01
CA LYS A 83 -9.97 8.14 34.66
C LYS A 83 -8.60 8.81 34.80
N LYS A 84 -7.69 8.29 35.62
CA LYS A 84 -6.36 8.84 35.87
C LYS A 84 -5.32 8.39 34.88
N ARG A 85 -5.68 7.52 33.96
CA ARG A 85 -4.77 6.91 33.01
C ARG A 85 -5.17 7.25 31.57
N ALA A 86 -4.19 7.50 30.70
CA ALA A 86 -4.44 7.70 29.29
C ALA A 86 -5.00 6.42 28.66
N PRO A 87 -6.04 6.49 27.85
CA PRO A 87 -6.55 5.32 27.15
C PRO A 87 -5.55 4.82 26.13
N LEU A 88 -5.65 3.53 25.80
CA LEU A 88 -4.92 2.97 24.67
C LEU A 88 -5.45 3.60 23.38
N ARG A 89 -4.56 3.89 22.44
CA ARG A 89 -4.91 4.41 21.13
C ARG A 89 -4.71 3.34 20.06
N PHE A 90 -5.67 3.27 19.15
CA PHE A 90 -5.57 2.44 17.97
C PHE A 90 -5.23 3.33 16.77
N VAL A 91 -4.17 2.97 16.02
CA VAL A 91 -3.75 3.68 14.81
C VAL A 91 -3.88 2.74 13.63
N ASP A 92 -4.68 3.13 12.65
CA ASP A 92 -4.94 2.37 11.44
C ASP A 92 -4.20 3.00 10.25
N ASN A 93 -3.13 2.35 9.82
CA ASN A 93 -2.33 2.75 8.67
C ASN A 93 -2.36 1.70 7.55
N ILE A 94 -3.42 0.88 7.50
CA ILE A 94 -3.51 -0.21 6.54
C ILE A 94 -3.47 0.28 5.10
N THR A 95 -4.21 1.34 4.79
CA THR A 95 -4.27 1.90 3.44
C THR A 95 -2.98 2.56 3.01
N GLU A 96 -2.19 3.09 3.95
CA GLU A 96 -0.95 3.81 3.66
C GLU A 96 0.27 2.90 3.66
N SER A 97 0.45 2.12 4.74
CA SER A 97 1.65 1.31 4.96
C SER A 97 1.36 -0.19 5.19
N GLY A 98 0.10 -0.60 5.20
CA GLY A 98 -0.27 -2.00 5.42
C GLY A 98 -0.08 -2.48 6.86
N GLU A 99 -0.17 -1.59 7.83
CA GLU A 99 0.01 -1.92 9.23
C GLU A 99 -1.00 -1.20 10.13
N CYS A 100 -1.25 -1.75 11.32
CA CYS A 100 -2.00 -1.05 12.35
C CYS A 100 -1.39 -1.37 13.71
N LEU A 101 -1.60 -0.49 14.68
CA LEU A 101 -0.91 -0.62 15.96
C LEU A 101 -1.74 -0.10 17.13
N ILE A 102 -1.37 -0.58 18.32
CA ILE A 102 -1.89 -0.11 19.60
C ILE A 102 -0.80 0.68 20.28
N LYS A 103 -1.09 1.93 20.65
CA LYS A 103 -0.20 2.81 21.38
C LYS A 103 -0.68 3.01 22.82
N ASN A 104 0.29 3.21 23.70
CA ASN A 104 0.04 3.61 25.07
C ASN A 104 0.81 4.90 25.36
N ASP A 105 0.08 6.01 25.53
CA ASP A 105 0.70 7.33 25.77
C ASP A 105 1.43 7.42 27.13
N ASP A 106 1.10 6.54 28.05
CA ASP A 106 1.79 6.44 29.36
C ASP A 106 3.06 5.58 29.31
N ALA A 107 3.34 4.94 28.18
CA ALA A 107 4.53 4.11 28.01
C ALA A 107 5.79 4.98 27.88
N PRO A 108 6.97 4.43 28.23
CA PRO A 108 8.23 5.11 27.97
C PRO A 108 8.40 5.51 26.50
N THR A 109 9.09 6.63 26.27
CA THR A 109 9.27 7.20 24.92
C THR A 109 10.04 6.31 23.94
N ASP A 110 10.73 5.29 24.43
CA ASP A 110 11.44 4.29 23.62
C ASP A 110 10.51 3.25 22.98
N LYS A 111 9.23 3.22 23.39
CA LYS A 111 8.23 2.31 22.83
C LYS A 111 7.27 3.05 21.91
N ASP A 112 7.45 2.84 20.61
CA ASP A 112 6.59 3.42 19.58
C ASP A 112 5.18 2.83 19.58
N TYR A 113 5.05 1.58 20.01
CA TYR A 113 3.78 0.85 20.07
C TYR A 113 3.85 -0.25 21.13
N LEU A 114 2.71 -0.73 21.57
CA LEU A 114 2.59 -1.94 22.37
C LEU A 114 2.50 -3.19 21.50
N ILE A 115 1.62 -3.16 20.53
CA ILE A 115 1.42 -4.27 19.59
C ILE A 115 1.27 -3.68 18.19
N LEU A 116 2.02 -4.22 17.25
CA LEU A 116 1.99 -3.85 15.84
C LEU A 116 1.54 -5.06 15.02
N LEU A 117 0.52 -4.88 14.20
CA LEU A 117 0.11 -5.86 13.19
C LEU A 117 0.67 -5.43 11.83
N TYR A 118 1.39 -6.32 11.17
CA TYR A 118 2.03 -6.04 9.88
C TYR A 118 2.19 -7.31 9.05
N VAL A 119 2.57 -7.12 7.80
CA VAL A 119 2.93 -8.20 6.87
C VAL A 119 4.27 -7.86 6.26
N GLU A 120 5.23 -8.77 6.30
CA GLU A 120 6.52 -8.60 5.67
C GLU A 120 6.43 -8.77 4.16
N GLY A 121 7.25 -8.04 3.42
CA GLY A 121 7.33 -8.14 1.97
C GLY A 121 7.87 -6.87 1.34
N GLU A 122 8.61 -7.03 0.25
CA GLU A 122 9.15 -5.90 -0.51
C GLU A 122 8.10 -5.25 -1.41
N ASP A 123 7.14 -6.04 -1.90
CA ASP A 123 6.06 -5.58 -2.77
C ASP A 123 4.69 -6.07 -2.28
N VAL A 124 3.64 -5.56 -2.89
CA VAL A 124 2.26 -5.90 -2.54
C VAL A 124 1.97 -7.38 -2.78
N SER A 125 2.52 -7.97 -3.82
CA SER A 125 2.34 -9.38 -4.15
C SER A 125 2.87 -10.29 -3.06
N GLN A 126 4.07 -10.00 -2.54
CA GLN A 126 4.64 -10.74 -1.41
C GLN A 126 3.80 -10.58 -0.15
N ARG A 127 3.36 -9.37 0.14
CA ARG A 127 2.51 -9.08 1.31
C ARG A 127 1.15 -9.77 1.26
N LEU A 128 0.60 -10.04 0.08
CA LEU A 128 -0.64 -10.80 -0.05
C LEU A 128 -0.50 -12.26 0.37
N ASN A 129 0.68 -12.84 0.21
CA ASN A 129 0.94 -14.26 0.45
C ASN A 129 1.70 -14.53 1.76
N ASN A 130 2.36 -13.53 2.31
CA ASN A 130 3.15 -13.69 3.53
C ASN A 130 2.24 -13.75 4.77
N PRO A 131 2.68 -14.40 5.84
CA PRO A 131 1.93 -14.46 7.09
C PRO A 131 1.74 -13.08 7.71
N ILE A 132 0.59 -12.88 8.35
CA ILE A 132 0.35 -11.73 9.20
C ILE A 132 1.14 -11.91 10.49
N CYS A 133 1.82 -10.87 10.94
CA CYS A 133 2.68 -10.88 12.11
C CYS A 133 2.19 -9.86 13.14
N LEU A 134 2.29 -10.23 14.42
CA LEU A 134 2.09 -9.32 15.53
C LEU A 134 3.43 -9.16 16.25
N ASP A 135 3.96 -7.95 16.26
CA ASP A 135 5.14 -7.60 17.06
C ASP A 135 4.68 -7.04 18.41
N ASP A 136 5.15 -7.65 19.48
CA ASP A 136 4.66 -7.40 20.83
C ASP A 136 5.77 -6.82 21.69
N LYS A 137 5.60 -5.57 22.08
CA LYS A 137 6.49 -4.84 22.99
C LYS A 137 5.95 -4.69 24.42
N THR A 138 4.98 -5.51 24.80
CA THR A 138 4.43 -5.47 26.16
C THR A 138 5.41 -5.99 27.23
N ASP A 139 6.48 -6.68 26.83
CA ASP A 139 7.52 -7.24 27.70
C ASP A 139 7.03 -8.24 28.74
N ILE A 140 5.97 -8.96 28.45
CA ILE A 140 5.36 -9.94 29.36
C ILE A 140 5.56 -11.39 28.93
N GLY A 141 6.72 -11.70 28.37
CA GLY A 141 7.10 -13.05 27.99
C GLY A 141 7.06 -13.32 26.49
N TYR A 142 7.31 -14.56 26.12
CA TYR A 142 7.33 -15.03 24.74
C TYR A 142 5.93 -15.46 24.24
N PRO A 143 5.68 -15.37 22.91
CA PRO A 143 6.55 -14.84 21.88
C PRO A 143 6.44 -13.31 21.73
N LYS A 144 7.55 -12.67 21.32
CA LYS A 144 7.56 -11.22 20.99
C LYS A 144 7.11 -10.99 19.54
N ASN A 145 7.25 -11.98 18.70
CA ASN A 145 6.75 -11.97 17.34
C ASN A 145 5.83 -13.18 17.16
N PHE A 146 4.55 -12.92 17.03
CA PHE A 146 3.52 -13.94 16.94
C PHE A 146 2.87 -13.92 15.56
N GLN A 147 2.67 -15.11 14.96
CA GLN A 147 2.03 -15.26 13.67
C GLN A 147 0.65 -15.90 13.86
N PRO A 148 -0.43 -15.12 13.89
CA PRO A 148 -1.77 -15.70 14.02
C PRO A 148 -2.17 -16.43 12.74
N GLN A 149 -2.82 -17.57 12.88
CA GLN A 149 -3.35 -18.31 11.75
C GLN A 149 -4.70 -17.74 11.29
N ASN A 150 -5.44 -17.15 12.20
CA ASN A 150 -6.75 -16.57 11.92
C ASN A 150 -7.03 -15.40 12.86
N ILE A 151 -8.18 -14.79 12.66
CA ILE A 151 -8.59 -13.63 13.45
C ILE A 151 -8.79 -13.95 14.94
N PHE A 152 -9.22 -15.15 15.25
CA PHE A 152 -9.43 -15.59 16.64
C PHE A 152 -8.12 -15.77 17.38
N ASP A 153 -7.11 -16.33 16.74
CA ASP A 153 -5.76 -16.42 17.29
C ASP A 153 -5.21 -15.04 17.62
N ALA A 154 -5.37 -14.08 16.70
CA ALA A 154 -4.93 -12.72 16.91
C ALA A 154 -5.67 -12.06 18.08
N SER A 155 -6.99 -12.22 18.15
CA SER A 155 -7.82 -11.67 19.21
C SER A 155 -7.42 -12.19 20.57
N ASP A 156 -7.33 -13.50 20.72
CA ASP A 156 -6.98 -14.15 21.97
C ASP A 156 -5.59 -13.72 22.45
N TYR A 157 -4.63 -13.68 21.53
CA TYR A 157 -3.28 -13.24 21.84
C TYR A 157 -3.27 -11.80 22.36
N ILE A 158 -3.90 -10.87 21.64
CA ILE A 158 -3.91 -9.45 22.00
C ILE A 158 -4.59 -9.24 23.35
N ILE A 159 -5.75 -9.84 23.56
CA ILE A 159 -6.51 -9.73 24.81
C ILE A 159 -5.69 -10.25 25.99
N ASP A 160 -5.12 -11.44 25.85
CA ASP A 160 -4.32 -12.06 26.91
C ASP A 160 -3.10 -11.22 27.25
N ARG A 161 -2.38 -10.72 26.23
CA ARG A 161 -1.20 -9.90 26.44
C ARG A 161 -1.52 -8.59 27.16
N LEU A 162 -2.57 -7.90 26.74
CA LEU A 162 -2.99 -6.65 27.37
C LEU A 162 -3.52 -6.87 28.78
N ALA A 163 -4.30 -7.93 29.02
CA ALA A 163 -4.81 -8.26 30.34
C ALA A 163 -3.67 -8.57 31.32
N ILE A 164 -2.70 -9.38 30.92
CA ILE A 164 -1.52 -9.69 31.74
C ILE A 164 -0.71 -8.42 32.04
N MET A 165 -0.52 -7.58 31.03
CA MET A 165 0.19 -6.31 31.20
C MET A 165 -0.47 -5.43 32.28
N PHE A 166 -1.78 -5.28 32.25
CA PHE A 166 -2.52 -4.48 33.20
C PHE A 166 -2.53 -5.11 34.60
N ASP A 167 -2.64 -6.42 34.71
CA ASP A 167 -2.54 -7.12 35.99
C ASP A 167 -1.17 -6.92 36.63
N LYS A 168 -0.12 -7.03 35.84
CA LYS A 168 1.26 -6.78 36.31
C LYS A 168 1.42 -5.36 36.83
N GLU A 169 0.88 -4.36 36.15
CA GLU A 169 0.91 -2.96 36.61
C GLU A 169 0.18 -2.77 37.92
N ARG A 170 -1.00 -3.39 38.08
CA ARG A 170 -1.76 -3.30 39.33
C ARG A 170 -0.97 -3.87 40.52
N LYS A 171 -0.28 -4.99 40.31
CA LYS A 171 0.55 -5.60 41.33
C LYS A 171 1.75 -4.75 41.72
N LEU A 172 2.34 -3.98 40.78
CA LEU A 172 3.45 -3.09 41.04
C LEU A 172 3.04 -1.82 41.80
N LYS A 173 1.77 -1.38 41.68
CA LYS A 173 1.24 -0.19 42.39
C LYS A 173 0.78 -0.46 43.80
N LYS A 174 0.72 -1.71 44.20
CA LYS A 174 0.49 -2.10 45.59
C LYS A 174 1.82 -2.22 46.31
#